data_791bc923a1d32cdca7fc98ad3cab4794
#
_entry.id   791bc923a1d32cdca7fc98ad3cab4794
#
_cell.length_a   1.000
_cell.length_b   1.000
_cell.length_c   1.000
_cell.angle_alpha   90.00
_cell.angle_beta   90.00
_cell.angle_gamma   90.00
#
_symmetry.space_group_name_H-M   'P 1'
#
loop_
_entity.id
_entity.type
_entity.pdbx_description
1 polymer ?
#
loop_
_entity_poly.entity_id
_entity_poly.type
_entity_poly.pdbx_seq_one_letter_code
_entity_poly.pdbx_strand_id
1 'polypeptide(L)'
;NEYAKTRHNVAWQFEESLPFANKLSWQSKFKGEIASCTPAELAQWACDYKIASKKDGSPILVPEDSPAHIYFLKPQTYMNLSGESIIQVANFYKLKPENVLVVHDELELALGFASFKWSGGLGGHNGLRSTKAVFNTADFWRLRFGIGRPEHKDIASYVLSNFVAEEAEILIQVFNQTSVLLVKALLSKDPAKLIQEWGKKKLV
;
A
#
# COMPACT_ATOMS: atom_id res chain seq x y z
N ASN A 1 7.00 -17.53 4.37
CA ASN A 1 7.99 -16.65 3.73
C ASN A 1 8.91 -16.10 4.81
N GLU A 2 10.21 -16.35 4.72
CA GLU A 2 11.23 -15.93 5.71
C GLU A 2 11.34 -14.40 5.85
N TYR A 3 10.95 -13.65 4.83
CA TYR A 3 11.02 -12.19 4.79
C TYR A 3 9.71 -11.49 5.21
N ALA A 4 8.66 -12.21 5.60
CA ALA A 4 7.33 -11.64 5.84
C ALA A 4 7.32 -10.51 6.90
N LYS A 5 8.20 -10.59 7.91
CA LYS A 5 8.28 -9.61 9.00
C LYS A 5 9.37 -8.55 8.82
N THR A 6 10.06 -8.55 7.69
CA THR A 6 11.14 -7.59 7.44
C THR A 6 10.60 -6.20 7.12
N ARG A 7 11.45 -5.18 7.26
CA ARG A 7 11.11 -3.79 6.89
C ARG A 7 10.69 -3.68 5.43
N HIS A 8 11.33 -4.44 4.54
CA HIS A 8 11.02 -4.45 3.11
C HIS A 8 9.63 -5.02 2.78
N ASN A 9 9.02 -5.78 3.70
CA ASN A 9 7.65 -6.29 3.59
C ASN A 9 6.64 -5.55 4.49
N VAL A 10 6.92 -4.28 4.85
CA VAL A 10 6.00 -3.45 5.63
C VAL A 10 4.61 -3.34 4.97
N ALA A 11 4.54 -3.38 3.65
CA ALA A 11 3.28 -3.36 2.90
C ALA A 11 2.39 -4.57 3.21
N TRP A 12 2.96 -5.78 3.30
CA TRP A 12 2.21 -6.97 3.69
C TRP A 12 1.72 -6.90 5.12
N GLN A 13 2.59 -6.43 6.04
CA GLN A 13 2.23 -6.24 7.45
C GLN A 13 1.08 -5.23 7.58
N PHE A 14 1.12 -4.14 6.81
CA PHE A 14 0.03 -3.17 6.75
C PHE A 14 -1.26 -3.80 6.25
N GLU A 15 -1.22 -4.53 5.14
CA GLU A 15 -2.40 -5.16 4.55
C GLU A 15 -3.02 -6.20 5.49
N GLU A 16 -2.20 -7.00 6.17
CA GLU A 16 -2.64 -7.97 7.18
C GLU A 16 -3.23 -7.30 8.43
N SER A 17 -2.83 -6.07 8.73
CA SER A 17 -3.34 -5.28 9.85
C SER A 17 -4.65 -4.56 9.57
N LEU A 18 -5.10 -4.51 8.29
CA LEU A 18 -6.35 -3.84 7.95
C LEU A 18 -7.52 -4.45 8.71
N PRO A 19 -8.39 -3.64 9.36
CA PRO A 19 -9.50 -4.16 10.14
C PRO A 19 -10.43 -5.10 9.38
N PHE A 20 -10.48 -4.97 8.05
CA PHE A 20 -11.27 -5.80 7.15
C PHE A 20 -10.44 -6.89 6.42
N ALA A 21 -9.18 -7.12 6.80
CA ALA A 21 -8.32 -8.10 6.12
C ALA A 21 -8.96 -9.50 6.05
N ASN A 22 -9.71 -9.90 7.08
CA ASN A 22 -10.42 -11.17 7.14
C ASN A 22 -11.64 -11.27 6.19
N LYS A 23 -12.06 -10.18 5.56
CA LYS A 23 -13.10 -10.14 4.53
C LYS A 23 -12.56 -10.44 3.14
N LEU A 24 -11.25 -10.31 2.94
CA LEU A 24 -10.60 -10.54 1.67
C LEU A 24 -10.38 -12.05 1.45
N SER A 25 -10.88 -12.57 0.32
CA SER A 25 -10.67 -13.96 -0.08
C SER A 25 -9.47 -14.04 -1.02
N TRP A 26 -8.36 -14.55 -0.51
CA TRP A 26 -7.10 -14.64 -1.22
C TRP A 26 -7.02 -15.87 -2.13
N GLN A 27 -6.46 -15.70 -3.32
CA GLN A 27 -6.19 -16.74 -4.30
C GLN A 27 -4.75 -16.66 -4.79
N SER A 28 -4.07 -17.80 -4.88
CA SER A 28 -2.72 -17.87 -5.47
C SER A 28 -2.82 -17.80 -6.99
N LYS A 29 -2.46 -16.64 -7.56
CA LYS A 29 -2.47 -16.36 -9.00
C LYS A 29 -1.50 -15.21 -9.32
N PHE A 30 -1.06 -15.12 -10.58
CA PHE A 30 -0.21 -14.02 -11.04
C PHE A 30 1.13 -13.90 -10.30
N LYS A 31 1.77 -15.03 -9.97
CA LYS A 31 2.99 -15.08 -9.13
C LYS A 31 2.81 -14.35 -7.77
N GLY A 32 1.61 -14.38 -7.20
CA GLY A 32 1.29 -13.71 -5.96
C GLY A 32 0.00 -14.25 -5.34
N GLU A 33 -0.41 -13.61 -4.27
CA GLU A 33 -1.75 -13.76 -3.71
C GLU A 33 -2.57 -12.54 -4.11
N ILE A 34 -3.76 -12.78 -4.65
CA ILE A 34 -4.68 -11.74 -5.08
C ILE A 34 -6.03 -11.89 -4.39
N ALA A 35 -6.59 -10.79 -3.95
CA ALA A 35 -7.97 -10.69 -3.48
C ALA A 35 -8.66 -9.50 -4.15
N SER A 36 -9.99 -9.47 -4.12
CA SER A 36 -10.74 -8.34 -4.65
C SER A 36 -12.00 -8.08 -3.83
N CYS A 37 -12.46 -6.85 -3.89
CA CYS A 37 -13.78 -6.45 -3.42
C CYS A 37 -14.37 -5.40 -4.37
N THR A 38 -15.67 -5.17 -4.27
CA THR A 38 -16.31 -4.03 -4.91
C THR A 38 -16.05 -2.75 -4.11
N PRO A 39 -16.10 -1.56 -4.74
CA PRO A 39 -16.05 -0.30 -4.00
C PRO A 39 -17.15 -0.16 -2.94
N ALA A 40 -18.34 -0.72 -3.19
CA ALA A 40 -19.44 -0.71 -2.23
C ALA A 40 -19.14 -1.55 -0.98
N GLU A 41 -18.56 -2.75 -1.17
CA GLU A 41 -18.10 -3.58 -0.04
C GLU A 41 -17.03 -2.87 0.78
N LEU A 42 -16.04 -2.25 0.11
CA LEU A 42 -14.99 -1.50 0.82
C LEU A 42 -15.56 -0.33 1.62
N ALA A 43 -16.51 0.42 1.04
CA ALA A 43 -17.17 1.54 1.73
C ALA A 43 -17.98 1.05 2.95
N GLN A 44 -18.68 -0.09 2.83
CA GLN A 44 -19.41 -0.70 3.93
C GLN A 44 -18.46 -1.17 5.02
N TRP A 45 -17.39 -1.90 4.69
CA TRP A 45 -16.39 -2.34 5.68
C TRP A 45 -15.71 -1.17 6.38
N ALA A 46 -15.38 -0.12 5.64
CA ALA A 46 -14.80 1.09 6.25
C ALA A 46 -15.74 1.72 7.29
N CYS A 47 -17.04 1.68 7.05
CA CYS A 47 -18.06 2.13 7.99
C CYS A 47 -18.18 1.19 9.20
N ASP A 48 -18.33 -0.11 8.95
CA ASP A 48 -18.51 -1.15 9.99
C ASP A 48 -17.34 -1.19 10.98
N TYR A 49 -16.12 -1.05 10.48
CA TYR A 49 -14.90 -1.03 11.28
C TYR A 49 -14.49 0.37 11.76
N LYS A 50 -15.34 1.38 11.57
CA LYS A 50 -15.12 2.77 11.99
C LYS A 50 -13.83 3.40 11.45
N ILE A 51 -13.40 2.97 10.26
CA ILE A 51 -12.23 3.53 9.57
C ILE A 51 -12.60 4.87 8.96
N ALA A 52 -13.72 4.93 8.23
CA ALA A 52 -14.22 6.13 7.60
C ALA A 52 -15.73 6.01 7.31
N SER A 53 -16.44 7.09 7.57
CA SER A 53 -17.89 7.21 7.31
C SER A 53 -18.24 8.66 6.99
N LYS A 54 -19.47 8.89 6.56
CA LYS A 54 -20.06 10.23 6.51
C LYS A 54 -20.34 10.76 7.92
N LYS A 55 -20.67 12.05 8.02
CA LYS A 55 -21.01 12.71 9.30
C LYS A 55 -22.23 12.08 10.01
N ASP A 56 -23.15 11.52 9.24
CA ASP A 56 -24.36 10.85 9.74
C ASP A 56 -24.11 9.37 10.12
N GLY A 57 -22.87 8.91 10.02
CA GLY A 57 -22.46 7.53 10.34
C GLY A 57 -22.72 6.52 9.21
N SER A 58 -23.25 6.96 8.05
CA SER A 58 -23.45 6.08 6.88
C SER A 58 -22.15 5.86 6.11
N PRO A 59 -22.06 4.80 5.26
CA PRO A 59 -20.89 4.55 4.42
C PRO A 59 -20.53 5.73 3.52
N ILE A 60 -19.25 5.89 3.21
CA ILE A 60 -18.76 6.86 2.23
C ILE A 60 -19.45 6.62 0.88
N LEU A 61 -19.78 7.69 0.18
CA LEU A 61 -20.35 7.59 -1.17
C LEU A 61 -19.33 6.97 -2.13
N VAL A 62 -19.76 5.92 -2.79
CA VAL A 62 -19.02 5.33 -3.92
C VAL A 62 -19.40 6.12 -5.17
N PRO A 63 -18.45 6.68 -5.93
CA PRO A 63 -18.72 7.34 -7.18
C PRO A 63 -19.39 6.41 -8.20
N GLU A 64 -20.32 6.91 -9.00
CA GLU A 64 -21.04 6.12 -10.02
C GLU A 64 -20.11 5.51 -11.09
N ASP A 65 -19.01 6.22 -11.40
CA ASP A 65 -17.97 5.81 -12.36
C ASP A 65 -16.82 5.02 -11.72
N SER A 66 -17.03 4.51 -10.50
CA SER A 66 -16.03 3.64 -9.83
C SER A 66 -15.80 2.35 -10.61
N PRO A 67 -14.59 1.78 -10.56
CA PRO A 67 -14.31 0.48 -11.17
C PRO A 67 -15.20 -0.61 -10.55
N ALA A 68 -15.48 -1.67 -11.31
CA ALA A 68 -16.27 -2.79 -10.81
C ALA A 68 -15.61 -3.49 -9.59
N HIS A 69 -14.28 -3.53 -9.57
CA HIS A 69 -13.52 -4.16 -8.51
C HIS A 69 -12.27 -3.36 -8.14
N ILE A 70 -11.89 -3.48 -6.87
CA ILE A 70 -10.60 -3.08 -6.30
C ILE A 70 -9.83 -4.38 -6.04
N TYR A 71 -8.57 -4.41 -6.46
CA TYR A 71 -7.70 -5.58 -6.33
C TYR A 71 -6.61 -5.32 -5.32
N PHE A 72 -6.36 -6.29 -4.45
CA PHE A 72 -5.24 -6.34 -3.52
C PHE A 72 -4.28 -7.41 -4.00
N LEU A 73 -2.99 -7.12 -4.06
CA LEU A 73 -1.96 -8.02 -4.57
C LEU A 73 -0.76 -8.06 -3.63
N LYS A 74 -0.41 -9.27 -3.20
CA LYS A 74 0.85 -9.58 -2.51
C LYS A 74 1.76 -10.36 -3.47
N PRO A 75 2.72 -9.73 -4.16
CA PRO A 75 3.67 -10.46 -5.01
C PRO A 75 4.44 -11.50 -4.20
N GLN A 76 4.49 -12.75 -4.66
CA GLN A 76 5.25 -13.84 -4.04
C GLN A 76 6.61 -14.04 -4.72
N THR A 77 7.08 -13.04 -5.43
CA THR A 77 8.40 -12.99 -6.06
C THR A 77 9.43 -12.39 -5.10
N TYR A 78 10.70 -12.46 -5.46
CA TYR A 78 11.70 -11.57 -4.84
C TYR A 78 11.34 -10.11 -5.12
N MET A 79 11.77 -9.19 -4.23
CA MET A 79 11.44 -7.77 -4.33
C MET A 79 11.82 -7.16 -5.69
N ASN A 80 12.98 -7.49 -6.22
CA ASN A 80 13.44 -7.02 -7.53
C ASN A 80 12.69 -7.61 -8.73
N LEU A 81 11.76 -8.54 -8.50
CA LEU A 81 10.89 -9.16 -9.50
C LEU A 81 9.41 -8.87 -9.25
N SER A 82 9.06 -8.00 -8.30
CA SER A 82 7.67 -7.69 -7.95
C SER A 82 6.84 -7.20 -9.15
N GLY A 83 7.48 -6.50 -10.09
CA GLY A 83 6.84 -6.06 -11.33
C GLY A 83 6.27 -7.19 -12.18
N GLU A 84 6.85 -8.41 -12.12
CA GLU A 84 6.33 -9.56 -12.87
C GLU A 84 4.95 -9.99 -12.41
N SER A 85 4.67 -9.91 -11.12
CA SER A 85 3.35 -10.16 -10.56
C SER A 85 2.38 -9.02 -10.92
N ILE A 86 2.81 -7.79 -10.72
CA ILE A 86 2.02 -6.58 -10.98
C ILE A 86 1.56 -6.51 -12.44
N ILE A 87 2.46 -6.74 -13.40
CA ILE A 87 2.11 -6.63 -14.83
C ILE A 87 1.14 -7.72 -15.28
N GLN A 88 1.19 -8.92 -14.68
CA GLN A 88 0.23 -9.98 -14.99
C GLN A 88 -1.18 -9.59 -14.56
N VAL A 89 -1.34 -8.99 -13.37
CA VAL A 89 -2.62 -8.47 -12.88
C VAL A 89 -3.09 -7.32 -13.76
N ALA A 90 -2.21 -6.35 -14.04
CA ALA A 90 -2.54 -5.18 -14.84
C ALA A 90 -3.02 -5.56 -16.24
N ASN A 91 -2.33 -6.49 -16.91
CA ASN A 91 -2.71 -6.95 -18.24
C ASN A 91 -4.04 -7.72 -18.22
N PHE A 92 -4.23 -8.60 -17.24
CA PHE A 92 -5.44 -9.42 -17.15
C PHE A 92 -6.70 -8.58 -16.91
N TYR A 93 -6.61 -7.60 -16.00
CA TYR A 93 -7.74 -6.73 -15.66
C TYR A 93 -7.73 -5.40 -16.43
N LYS A 94 -6.83 -5.25 -17.41
CA LYS A 94 -6.69 -4.05 -18.25
C LYS A 94 -6.48 -2.77 -17.45
N LEU A 95 -5.69 -2.86 -16.38
CA LEU A 95 -5.34 -1.73 -15.52
C LEU A 95 -4.16 -0.97 -16.13
N LYS A 96 -4.24 0.35 -16.08
CA LYS A 96 -3.15 1.24 -16.47
C LYS A 96 -2.27 1.59 -15.25
N PRO A 97 -1.03 2.08 -15.44
CA PRO A 97 -0.17 2.48 -14.31
C PRO A 97 -0.85 3.46 -13.35
N GLU A 98 -1.64 4.41 -13.86
CA GLU A 98 -2.38 5.38 -13.05
C GLU A 98 -3.48 4.75 -12.16
N ASN A 99 -3.86 3.51 -12.41
CA ASN A 99 -4.78 2.75 -11.56
C ASN A 99 -4.05 1.91 -10.49
N VAL A 100 -2.73 2.01 -10.41
CA VAL A 100 -1.92 1.19 -9.50
C VAL A 100 -1.41 2.02 -8.34
N LEU A 101 -1.65 1.53 -7.12
CA LEU A 101 -1.07 2.04 -5.89
C LEU A 101 -0.06 1.03 -5.36
N VAL A 102 1.22 1.40 -5.37
CA VAL A 102 2.28 0.61 -4.76
C VAL A 102 2.49 1.05 -3.32
N VAL A 103 2.34 0.11 -2.40
CA VAL A 103 2.64 0.30 -0.96
C VAL A 103 4.04 -0.21 -0.69
N HIS A 104 4.90 0.59 -0.05
CA HIS A 104 6.30 0.21 0.15
C HIS A 104 6.96 0.92 1.34
N ASP A 105 8.12 0.42 1.76
CA ASP A 105 9.00 1.08 2.72
C ASP A 105 9.76 2.27 2.10
N GLU A 106 10.08 3.26 2.93
CA GLU A 106 10.80 4.46 2.51
C GLU A 106 11.88 4.84 3.52
N LEU A 107 13.13 4.76 3.08
CA LEU A 107 14.31 5.10 3.89
C LEU A 107 14.42 6.57 4.24
N GLU A 108 13.93 7.45 3.35
CA GLU A 108 14.01 8.91 3.53
C GLU A 108 12.91 9.48 4.43
N LEU A 109 12.02 8.62 4.92
CA LEU A 109 11.02 8.95 5.94
C LEU A 109 11.38 8.26 7.25
N ALA A 110 11.36 9.00 8.34
CA ALA A 110 11.51 8.43 9.68
C ALA A 110 10.35 7.48 10.00
N LEU A 111 10.60 6.52 10.89
CA LEU A 111 9.54 5.72 11.49
C LEU A 111 8.50 6.63 12.16
N GLY A 112 7.23 6.28 12.10
CA GLY A 112 6.13 7.14 12.55
C GLY A 112 5.56 8.06 11.47
N PHE A 113 6.19 8.10 10.28
CA PHE A 113 5.68 8.87 9.14
C PHE A 113 5.09 7.96 8.07
N ALA A 114 4.04 8.44 7.40
CA ALA A 114 3.56 7.92 6.13
C ALA A 114 3.44 9.03 5.09
N SER A 115 3.44 8.67 3.82
CA SER A 115 3.34 9.63 2.73
C SER A 115 2.60 9.03 1.54
N PHE A 116 1.70 9.82 0.97
CA PHE A 116 0.99 9.51 -0.25
C PHE A 116 1.49 10.41 -1.38
N LYS A 117 1.82 9.81 -2.52
CA LYS A 117 2.41 10.59 -3.62
C LYS A 117 2.13 9.97 -4.97
N TRP A 118 2.10 10.81 -5.98
CA TRP A 118 2.11 10.46 -7.39
C TRP A 118 3.53 10.46 -7.94
N SER A 119 3.91 9.42 -8.69
CA SER A 119 5.16 9.37 -9.46
C SER A 119 6.46 9.68 -8.67
N GLY A 120 7.54 9.96 -9.36
CA GLY A 120 8.82 10.47 -8.85
C GLY A 120 9.96 9.46 -8.76
N GLY A 121 11.05 9.85 -8.09
CA GLY A 121 12.25 9.02 -7.93
C GLY A 121 11.99 7.69 -7.22
N LEU A 122 12.85 6.70 -7.44
CA LEU A 122 12.66 5.33 -6.94
C LEU A 122 13.37 5.06 -5.60
N GLY A 123 14.14 6.02 -5.08
CA GLY A 123 14.84 5.89 -3.80
C GLY A 123 15.79 4.70 -3.67
N GLY A 124 16.20 4.09 -4.79
CA GLY A 124 16.96 2.84 -4.76
C GLY A 124 16.13 1.57 -4.48
N HIS A 125 14.82 1.69 -4.29
CA HIS A 125 13.92 0.59 -3.94
C HIS A 125 13.74 -0.38 -5.12
N ASN A 126 14.16 -1.64 -4.94
CA ASN A 126 14.18 -2.64 -6.01
C ASN A 126 12.78 -3.02 -6.52
N GLY A 127 11.76 -3.05 -5.66
CA GLY A 127 10.38 -3.27 -6.07
C GLY A 127 9.83 -2.16 -6.97
N LEU A 128 10.15 -0.89 -6.66
CA LEU A 128 9.79 0.24 -7.50
C LEU A 128 10.52 0.23 -8.85
N ARG A 129 11.80 -0.19 -8.86
CA ARG A 129 12.55 -0.39 -10.12
C ARG A 129 11.89 -1.44 -10.99
N SER A 130 11.51 -2.57 -10.40
CA SER A 130 10.82 -3.66 -11.09
C SER A 130 9.47 -3.20 -11.65
N THR A 131 8.68 -2.47 -10.86
CA THR A 131 7.38 -1.92 -11.29
C THR A 131 7.55 -0.93 -12.43
N LYS A 132 8.53 0.01 -12.32
CA LYS A 132 8.83 0.95 -13.40
C LYS A 132 9.26 0.24 -14.68
N ALA A 133 10.07 -0.81 -14.58
CA ALA A 133 10.56 -1.54 -15.75
C ALA A 133 9.42 -2.18 -16.55
N VAL A 134 8.44 -2.80 -15.89
CA VAL A 134 7.32 -3.47 -16.56
C VAL A 134 6.28 -2.50 -17.12
N PHE A 135 6.08 -1.34 -16.50
CA PHE A 135 5.18 -0.30 -16.99
C PHE A 135 5.86 0.69 -17.95
N ASN A 136 7.18 0.68 -18.03
CA ASN A 136 7.99 1.67 -18.75
C ASN A 136 7.72 3.12 -18.30
N THR A 137 7.20 3.32 -17.09
CA THR A 137 6.94 4.62 -16.46
C THR A 137 7.00 4.51 -14.95
N ALA A 138 7.29 5.63 -14.29
CA ALA A 138 7.18 5.76 -12.83
C ALA A 138 5.85 6.41 -12.39
N ASP A 139 4.93 6.64 -13.33
CA ASP A 139 3.67 7.34 -13.14
C ASP A 139 2.61 6.39 -12.58
N PHE A 140 2.78 6.04 -11.33
CA PHE A 140 1.85 5.29 -10.50
C PHE A 140 1.82 5.85 -9.08
N TRP A 141 0.75 5.58 -8.35
CA TRP A 141 0.55 6.02 -6.97
C TRP A 141 1.45 5.26 -6.00
N ARG A 142 1.86 5.92 -4.92
CA ARG A 142 2.67 5.32 -3.86
C ARG A 142 2.14 5.70 -2.49
N LEU A 143 1.98 4.70 -1.65
CA LEU A 143 1.81 4.83 -0.23
C LEU A 143 3.12 4.36 0.42
N ARG A 144 3.79 5.27 1.11
CA ARG A 144 5.13 5.08 1.63
C ARG A 144 5.10 5.03 3.15
N PHE A 145 5.68 3.99 3.72
CA PHE A 145 5.89 3.87 5.16
C PHE A 145 7.34 4.19 5.51
N GLY A 146 7.54 5.18 6.37
CA GLY A 146 8.87 5.51 6.87
C GLY A 146 9.45 4.38 7.71
N ILE A 147 10.66 3.98 7.36
CA ILE A 147 11.44 3.01 8.15
C ILE A 147 12.74 3.62 8.69
N GLY A 148 13.06 4.85 8.29
CA GLY A 148 14.32 5.53 8.60
C GLY A 148 15.51 4.93 7.85
N ARG A 149 16.62 5.65 7.89
CA ARG A 149 17.89 5.24 7.28
C ARG A 149 18.87 4.85 8.39
N PRO A 150 19.54 3.70 8.30
CA PRO A 150 20.56 3.32 9.28
C PRO A 150 21.81 4.18 9.14
N GLU A 151 22.41 4.59 10.25
CA GLU A 151 23.63 5.43 10.25
C GLU A 151 24.86 4.67 9.76
N HIS A 152 25.02 3.41 10.14
CA HIS A 152 26.24 2.62 9.92
C HIS A 152 25.99 1.20 9.39
N LYS A 153 24.80 0.87 8.93
CA LYS A 153 24.47 -0.46 8.42
C LYS A 153 24.37 -0.47 6.90
N ASP A 154 24.75 -1.58 6.30
CA ASP A 154 24.39 -1.86 4.92
C ASP A 154 22.86 -1.79 4.73
N ILE A 155 22.43 -1.00 3.75
CA ILE A 155 21.01 -0.79 3.48
C ILE A 155 20.28 -2.09 3.16
N ALA A 156 20.92 -3.00 2.41
CA ALA A 156 20.31 -4.28 2.06
C ALA A 156 20.05 -5.12 3.31
N SER A 157 21.02 -5.23 4.23
CA SER A 157 20.83 -5.91 5.50
C SER A 157 19.79 -5.23 6.38
N TYR A 158 19.70 -3.91 6.36
CA TYR A 158 18.72 -3.16 7.15
C TYR A 158 17.30 -3.43 6.69
N VAL A 159 17.00 -3.30 5.40
CA VAL A 159 15.63 -3.54 4.89
C VAL A 159 15.20 -4.99 5.03
N LEU A 160 16.13 -5.94 5.06
CA LEU A 160 15.87 -7.35 5.30
C LEU A 160 15.83 -7.74 6.79
N SER A 161 16.08 -6.80 7.70
CA SER A 161 15.92 -7.03 9.13
C SER A 161 14.47 -6.79 9.59
N ASN A 162 14.07 -7.46 10.67
CA ASN A 162 12.76 -7.26 11.28
C ASN A 162 12.71 -5.96 12.09
N PHE A 163 11.51 -5.43 12.28
CA PHE A 163 11.26 -4.37 13.27
C PHE A 163 11.46 -4.93 14.69
N VAL A 164 12.05 -4.13 15.57
CA VAL A 164 12.07 -4.44 16.99
C VAL A 164 10.73 -4.13 17.64
N ALA A 165 10.51 -4.57 18.88
CA ALA A 165 9.19 -4.47 19.52
C ALA A 165 8.67 -3.02 19.60
N GLU A 166 9.52 -2.08 19.98
CA GLU A 166 9.20 -0.66 20.08
C GLU A 166 8.82 -0.04 18.71
N GLU A 167 9.53 -0.44 17.67
CA GLU A 167 9.21 -0.03 16.29
C GLU A 167 7.88 -0.61 15.81
N ALA A 168 7.59 -1.87 16.17
CA ALA A 168 6.34 -2.53 15.82
C ALA A 168 5.11 -1.85 16.47
N GLU A 169 5.24 -1.38 17.71
CA GLU A 169 4.19 -0.60 18.39
C GLU A 169 3.89 0.72 17.68
N ILE A 170 4.92 1.42 17.22
CA ILE A 170 4.78 2.63 16.39
C ILE A 170 4.08 2.29 15.07
N LEU A 171 4.47 1.20 14.40
CA LEU A 171 3.85 0.79 13.14
C LEU A 171 2.36 0.48 13.27
N ILE A 172 1.92 -0.16 14.36
CA ILE A 172 0.50 -0.42 14.59
C ILE A 172 -0.28 0.89 14.59
N GLN A 173 0.21 1.93 15.26
CA GLN A 173 -0.44 3.23 15.27
C GLN A 173 -0.43 3.90 13.89
N VAL A 174 0.68 3.81 13.17
CA VAL A 174 0.81 4.30 11.80
C VAL A 174 -0.18 3.58 10.87
N PHE A 175 -0.28 2.26 10.94
CA PHE A 175 -1.17 1.45 10.12
C PHE A 175 -2.65 1.79 10.36
N ASN A 176 -3.06 1.93 11.62
CA ASN A 176 -4.41 2.32 11.97
C ASN A 176 -4.82 3.66 11.35
N GLN A 177 -3.96 4.67 11.42
CA GLN A 177 -4.24 5.97 10.82
C GLN A 177 -4.16 5.93 9.29
N THR A 178 -3.24 5.15 8.74
CA THR A 178 -3.04 5.05 7.28
C THR A 178 -4.14 4.24 6.60
N SER A 179 -4.85 3.36 7.32
CA SER A 179 -6.02 2.65 6.81
C SER A 179 -7.12 3.61 6.31
N VAL A 180 -7.29 4.75 6.98
CA VAL A 180 -8.20 5.83 6.56
C VAL A 180 -7.78 6.42 5.21
N LEU A 181 -6.48 6.68 5.03
CA LEU A 181 -5.94 7.17 3.76
C LEU A 181 -6.15 6.15 2.65
N LEU A 182 -5.83 4.87 2.89
CA LEU A 182 -6.01 3.81 1.90
C LEU A 182 -7.45 3.76 1.38
N VAL A 183 -8.43 3.69 2.29
CA VAL A 183 -9.86 3.67 1.92
C VAL A 183 -10.24 4.91 1.12
N LYS A 184 -9.84 6.11 1.56
CA LYS A 184 -10.11 7.36 0.85
C LYS A 184 -9.46 7.37 -0.54
N ALA A 185 -8.24 6.89 -0.68
CA ALA A 185 -7.53 6.85 -1.97
C ALA A 185 -8.22 5.89 -2.96
N LEU A 186 -8.62 4.70 -2.48
CA LEU A 186 -9.25 3.67 -3.31
C LEU A 186 -10.70 4.04 -3.72
N LEU A 187 -11.40 4.87 -2.94
CA LEU A 187 -12.77 5.31 -3.23
C LEU A 187 -12.84 6.73 -3.82
N SER A 188 -11.71 7.42 -4.01
CA SER A 188 -11.69 8.79 -4.53
C SER A 188 -11.68 8.81 -6.06
N LYS A 189 -12.48 9.72 -6.65
CA LYS A 189 -12.35 10.09 -8.08
C LYS A 189 -11.05 10.85 -8.37
N ASP A 190 -10.53 11.56 -7.39
CA ASP A 190 -9.35 12.41 -7.51
C ASP A 190 -8.44 12.21 -6.29
N PRO A 191 -7.65 11.12 -6.28
CA PRO A 191 -6.74 10.84 -5.17
C PRO A 191 -5.66 11.92 -5.00
N ALA A 192 -5.39 12.75 -6.01
CA ALA A 192 -4.39 13.82 -5.92
C ALA A 192 -4.71 14.83 -4.80
N LYS A 193 -5.99 15.04 -4.48
CA LYS A 193 -6.41 15.90 -3.36
C LYS A 193 -5.89 15.43 -2.01
N LEU A 194 -5.62 14.14 -1.85
CA LEU A 194 -5.08 13.59 -0.62
C LEU A 194 -3.61 13.93 -0.40
N ILE A 195 -2.88 14.32 -1.44
CA ILE A 195 -1.45 14.68 -1.33
C ILE A 195 -1.26 15.90 -0.43
N GLN A 196 -2.19 16.86 -0.45
CA GLN A 196 -2.10 18.05 0.39
C GLN A 196 -2.02 17.70 1.88
N GLU A 197 -2.81 16.72 2.32
CA GLU A 197 -2.80 16.25 3.72
C GLU A 197 -1.72 15.20 3.97
N TRP A 198 -1.45 14.31 3.01
CA TRP A 198 -0.68 13.07 3.18
C TRP A 198 0.65 13.06 2.42
N GLY A 199 1.08 14.17 1.83
CA GLY A 199 2.35 14.24 1.09
C GLY A 199 3.58 13.87 1.94
N LYS A 200 3.58 14.26 3.21
CA LYS A 200 4.48 13.78 4.27
C LYS A 200 3.80 14.04 5.61
N LYS A 201 3.31 13.00 6.26
CA LYS A 201 2.52 13.13 7.49
C LYS A 201 3.18 12.39 8.64
N LYS A 202 3.47 13.11 9.72
CA LYS A 202 3.85 12.52 11.00
C LYS A 202 2.59 12.01 11.68
N LEU A 203 2.59 10.74 12.08
CA LEU A 203 1.43 10.05 12.66
C LEU A 203 1.66 9.70 14.13
N VAL A 204 2.94 9.54 14.51
CA VAL A 204 3.38 9.24 15.88
C VAL A 204 4.60 10.08 16.24
#